data_b3f8ad408a26b3132808565751def11a
#
_entry.id   b3f8ad408a26b3132808565751def11a
#
_cell.length_a   1.000
_cell.length_b   1.000
_cell.length_c   1.000
_cell.angle_alpha   90.00
_cell.angle_beta   90.00
_cell.angle_gamma   90.00
#
_symmetry.space_group_name_H-M   'P 1'
#
loop_
_entity.id
_entity.type
_entity.pdbx_description
1 polymer ?
#
loop_
_entity_poly.entity_id
_entity_poly.type
_entity_poly.pdbx_seq_one_letter_code
_entity_poly.pdbx_strand_id
1 'polypeptide(L)'
;MKNVTILDHPLIQHKISLLRNKNTGTNEFRSLTDEIAMLMGYEALRDLPLEEQEEETPIETCSTPMLAGKKLAVVPILRAGLGMVNGILALVPSAKVGHIGLYRDETTHEPHEYYCKLPTPIELRTIVVTDPMLATGGSAVEAIDFIKARGGKNIKFMAIIAAPEGLKRLHEAHPDVQIYVGHVDRCLNENAYICPGLGDAGDRIFGTK
;
A
#
# COMPACT_ATOMS: atom_id res chain seq x y z
N MET A 1 -0.69 -8.28 -17.07
CA MET A 1 -1.37 -7.01 -16.73
C MET A 1 -0.32 -5.91 -16.82
N LYS A 2 -0.58 -4.85 -17.58
CA LYS A 2 0.46 -3.84 -17.94
C LYS A 2 0.95 -2.98 -16.77
N ASN A 3 0.12 -2.77 -15.75
CA ASN A 3 0.42 -1.87 -14.62
C ASN A 3 0.58 -2.63 -13.29
N VAL A 4 0.90 -3.93 -13.34
CA VAL A 4 1.16 -4.77 -12.18
C VAL A 4 2.63 -5.12 -12.12
N THR A 5 3.27 -4.77 -11.01
CA THR A 5 4.66 -5.10 -10.71
C THR A 5 4.71 -6.08 -9.53
N ILE A 6 5.27 -7.26 -9.77
CA ILE A 6 5.54 -8.23 -8.71
C ILE A 6 6.99 -8.05 -8.29
N LEU A 7 7.21 -7.82 -7.00
CA LEU A 7 8.52 -7.51 -6.43
C LEU A 7 9.19 -8.81 -5.97
N ASP A 8 10.04 -9.37 -6.81
CA ASP A 8 10.74 -10.65 -6.59
C ASP A 8 12.07 -10.53 -5.82
N HIS A 9 12.34 -9.35 -5.26
CA HIS A 9 13.59 -9.11 -4.52
C HIS A 9 13.76 -10.10 -3.35
N PRO A 10 14.94 -10.77 -3.22
CA PRO A 10 15.16 -11.82 -2.21
C PRO A 10 14.83 -11.42 -0.78
N LEU A 11 15.13 -10.18 -0.37
CA LEU A 11 14.80 -9.69 0.98
C LEU A 11 13.29 -9.57 1.19
N ILE A 12 12.53 -9.14 0.18
CA ILE A 12 11.07 -9.07 0.26
C ILE A 12 10.51 -10.48 0.41
N GLN A 13 10.94 -11.43 -0.44
CA GLN A 13 10.47 -12.82 -0.41
C GLN A 13 10.81 -13.51 0.93
N HIS A 14 12.03 -13.30 1.43
CA HIS A 14 12.44 -13.82 2.73
C HIS A 14 11.53 -13.30 3.87
N LYS A 15 11.30 -11.99 3.93
CA LYS A 15 10.45 -11.39 4.97
C LYS A 15 8.98 -11.82 4.85
N ILE A 16 8.45 -11.97 3.65
CA ILE A 16 7.12 -12.54 3.44
C ILE A 16 7.06 -13.99 3.97
N SER A 17 8.11 -14.78 3.77
CA SER A 17 8.18 -16.14 4.31
C SER A 17 8.12 -16.16 5.85
N LEU A 18 8.78 -15.21 6.51
CA LEU A 18 8.68 -15.04 7.97
C LEU A 18 7.28 -14.60 8.40
N LEU A 19 6.63 -13.69 7.68
CA LEU A 19 5.24 -13.29 7.94
C LEU A 19 4.26 -14.46 7.88
N ARG A 20 4.47 -15.38 6.93
CA ARG A 20 3.59 -16.55 6.74
C ARG A 20 3.63 -17.53 7.91
N ASN A 21 4.72 -17.57 8.66
CA ASN A 21 4.86 -18.50 9.77
C ASN A 21 3.79 -18.22 10.84
N LYS A 22 3.00 -19.24 11.17
CA LYS A 22 1.94 -19.13 12.18
C LYS A 22 2.42 -18.78 13.59
N ASN A 23 3.71 -19.05 13.87
CA ASN A 23 4.33 -18.77 15.17
C ASN A 23 4.94 -17.37 15.25
N THR A 24 4.97 -16.58 14.15
CA THR A 24 5.43 -15.20 14.18
C THR A 24 4.48 -14.37 15.05
N GLY A 25 5.01 -13.87 16.17
CA GLY A 25 4.24 -13.09 17.13
C GLY A 25 3.88 -11.70 16.61
N THR A 26 2.89 -11.06 17.24
CA THR A 26 2.35 -9.75 16.82
C THR A 26 3.41 -8.67 16.67
N ASN A 27 4.38 -8.60 17.58
CA ASN A 27 5.44 -7.59 17.51
C ASN A 27 6.35 -7.80 16.30
N GLU A 28 6.78 -9.03 16.07
CA GLU A 28 7.60 -9.40 14.92
C GLU A 28 6.84 -9.21 13.60
N PHE A 29 5.55 -9.59 13.59
CA PHE A 29 4.69 -9.40 12.42
C PHE A 29 4.58 -7.93 12.00
N ARG A 30 4.42 -7.01 12.98
CA ARG A 30 4.43 -5.56 12.72
C ARG A 30 5.75 -5.08 12.15
N SER A 31 6.88 -5.47 12.77
CA SER A 31 8.21 -5.09 12.30
C SER A 31 8.45 -5.57 10.87
N LEU A 32 8.13 -6.82 10.56
CA LEU A 32 8.26 -7.37 9.21
C LEU A 32 7.35 -6.65 8.20
N THR A 33 6.13 -6.28 8.61
CA THR A 33 5.19 -5.54 7.76
C THR A 33 5.75 -4.16 7.40
N ASP A 34 6.30 -3.43 8.38
CA ASP A 34 6.96 -2.14 8.16
C ASP A 34 8.19 -2.27 7.25
N GLU A 35 9.03 -3.26 7.49
CA GLU A 35 10.24 -3.50 6.70
C GLU A 35 9.92 -3.87 5.24
N ILE A 36 8.92 -4.71 5.02
CA ILE A 36 8.45 -5.04 3.66
C ILE A 36 7.87 -3.80 3.00
N ALA A 37 7.04 -3.03 3.70
CA ALA A 37 6.45 -1.80 3.18
C ALA A 37 7.51 -0.77 2.77
N MET A 38 8.59 -0.65 3.53
CA MET A 38 9.74 0.19 3.20
C MET A 38 10.42 -0.29 1.91
N LEU A 39 10.76 -1.58 1.81
CA LEU A 39 11.41 -2.13 0.62
C LEU A 39 10.53 -2.02 -0.63
N MET A 40 9.24 -2.30 -0.51
CA MET A 40 8.27 -2.14 -1.59
C MET A 40 8.09 -0.67 -1.96
N GLY A 41 8.05 0.22 -0.96
CA GLY A 41 7.94 1.67 -1.17
C GLY A 41 9.12 2.24 -1.94
N TYR A 42 10.34 1.78 -1.68
CA TYR A 42 11.53 2.16 -2.44
C TYR A 42 11.35 1.90 -3.93
N GLU A 43 10.85 0.73 -4.31
CA GLU A 43 10.58 0.41 -5.72
C GLU A 43 9.36 1.15 -6.29
N ALA A 44 8.29 1.22 -5.51
CA ALA A 44 7.06 1.87 -5.97
C ALA A 44 7.22 3.39 -6.17
N LEU A 45 8.18 4.02 -5.51
CA LEU A 45 8.44 5.46 -5.57
C LEU A 45 9.59 5.83 -6.52
N ARG A 46 10.10 4.89 -7.33
CA ARG A 46 11.23 5.07 -8.25
C ARG A 46 11.01 6.20 -9.29
N ASP A 47 9.77 6.50 -9.62
CA ASP A 47 9.36 7.49 -10.62
C ASP A 47 8.95 8.85 -10.02
N LEU A 48 9.24 9.09 -8.74
CA LEU A 48 8.98 10.41 -8.15
C LEU A 48 9.80 11.48 -8.89
N PRO A 49 9.16 12.60 -9.26
CA PRO A 49 9.84 13.69 -9.97
C PRO A 49 10.85 14.38 -9.05
N LEU A 50 11.96 14.79 -9.65
CA LEU A 50 12.99 15.61 -9.03
C LEU A 50 12.98 17.00 -9.64
N GLU A 51 13.42 18.00 -8.87
CA GLU A 51 13.70 19.37 -9.31
C GLU A 51 15.06 19.82 -8.77
N GLU A 52 15.75 20.65 -9.51
CA GLU A 52 17.03 21.21 -9.09
C GLU A 52 16.79 22.32 -8.06
N GLN A 53 17.50 22.24 -6.94
CA GLN A 53 17.51 23.27 -5.89
C GLN A 53 18.96 23.65 -5.56
N GLU A 54 19.19 24.95 -5.30
CA GLU A 54 20.49 25.40 -4.80
C GLU A 54 20.64 25.04 -3.33
N GLU A 55 21.71 24.34 -3.01
CA GLU A 55 22.08 23.95 -1.66
C GLU A 55 23.50 24.43 -1.33
N GLU A 56 23.69 24.93 -0.10
CA GLU A 56 24.99 25.30 0.42
C GLU A 56 25.63 24.12 1.14
N THR A 57 26.67 23.55 0.53
CA THR A 57 27.46 22.50 1.17
C THR A 57 28.56 23.12 2.07
N PRO A 58 29.25 22.34 2.90
CA PRO A 58 30.39 22.87 3.66
C PRO A 58 31.56 23.41 2.80
N ILE A 59 31.55 23.18 1.52
CA ILE A 59 32.64 23.57 0.58
C ILE A 59 32.18 24.66 -0.38
N GLU A 60 31.00 24.50 -1.02
CA GLU A 60 30.51 25.44 -2.05
C GLU A 60 28.98 25.33 -2.21
N THR A 61 28.39 26.32 -2.84
CA THR A 61 26.99 26.26 -3.30
C THR A 61 26.91 25.44 -4.59
N CYS A 62 25.99 24.51 -4.67
CA CYS A 62 25.77 23.68 -5.85
C CYS A 62 24.28 23.41 -6.09
N SER A 63 23.94 23.08 -7.34
CA SER A 63 22.60 22.58 -7.69
C SER A 63 22.51 21.10 -7.38
N THR A 64 21.43 20.68 -6.68
CA THR A 64 21.20 19.30 -6.28
C THR A 64 19.76 18.87 -6.58
N PRO A 65 19.55 17.59 -6.97
CA PRO A 65 18.21 17.08 -7.22
C PRO A 65 17.45 16.82 -5.93
N MET A 66 16.29 17.47 -5.77
CA MET A 66 15.38 17.30 -4.64
C MET A 66 14.01 16.80 -5.12
N LEU A 67 13.27 16.10 -4.26
CA LEU A 67 11.91 15.66 -4.60
C LEU A 67 11.03 16.88 -4.92
N ALA A 68 10.43 16.89 -6.10
CA ALA A 68 9.61 18.00 -6.59
C ALA A 68 8.24 18.11 -5.92
N GLY A 69 7.75 19.33 -5.80
CA GLY A 69 6.36 19.69 -5.54
C GLY A 69 5.72 19.14 -4.24
N LYS A 70 4.41 18.91 -4.30
CA LYS A 70 3.61 18.26 -3.23
C LYS A 70 3.83 16.75 -3.31
N LYS A 71 4.76 16.24 -2.55
CA LYS A 71 5.41 14.95 -2.73
C LYS A 71 4.46 13.74 -2.65
N LEU A 72 4.07 13.31 -1.48
CA LEU A 72 3.45 12.00 -1.26
C LEU A 72 2.25 12.09 -0.32
N ALA A 73 1.25 11.27 -0.55
CA ALA A 73 0.21 10.91 0.42
C ALA A 73 0.17 9.38 0.57
N VAL A 74 0.22 8.89 1.79
CA VAL A 74 0.01 7.49 2.14
C VAL A 74 -1.42 7.35 2.64
N VAL A 75 -2.18 6.42 2.06
CA VAL A 75 -3.59 6.24 2.38
C VAL A 75 -3.85 4.77 2.70
N PRO A 76 -3.69 4.37 3.98
CA PRO A 76 -4.02 3.01 4.40
C PRO A 76 -5.52 2.75 4.34
N ILE A 77 -5.89 1.56 3.86
CA ILE A 77 -7.22 1.00 4.05
C ILE A 77 -7.27 0.44 5.48
N LEU A 78 -8.12 1.04 6.31
CA LEU A 78 -8.26 0.65 7.71
C LEU A 78 -8.88 -0.76 7.83
N ARG A 79 -8.41 -1.56 8.76
CA ARG A 79 -7.37 -1.39 9.79
C ARG A 79 -5.98 -1.82 9.31
N ALA A 80 -5.88 -2.91 8.56
CA ALA A 80 -4.63 -3.61 8.25
C ALA A 80 -3.59 -2.75 7.51
N GLY A 81 -4.04 -1.86 6.62
CA GLY A 81 -3.17 -0.96 5.87
C GLY A 81 -2.29 -0.05 6.74
N LEU A 82 -2.73 0.23 8.00
CA LEU A 82 -1.93 1.02 8.96
C LEU A 82 -0.55 0.39 9.22
N GLY A 83 -0.45 -0.94 9.22
CA GLY A 83 0.81 -1.63 9.45
C GLY A 83 1.89 -1.36 8.40
N MET A 84 1.54 -0.76 7.25
CA MET A 84 2.50 -0.44 6.19
C MET A 84 2.94 1.04 6.18
N VAL A 85 2.29 1.88 6.97
CA VAL A 85 2.47 3.35 6.90
C VAL A 85 3.86 3.78 7.35
N ASN A 86 4.35 3.25 8.48
CA ASN A 86 5.63 3.67 9.04
C ASN A 86 6.81 3.33 8.12
N GLY A 87 6.77 2.18 7.44
CA GLY A 87 7.79 1.80 6.46
C GLY A 87 7.91 2.81 5.32
N ILE A 88 6.80 3.36 4.83
CA ILE A 88 6.80 4.39 3.78
C ILE A 88 7.24 5.75 4.35
N LEU A 89 6.78 6.12 5.55
CA LEU A 89 7.19 7.36 6.21
C LEU A 89 8.68 7.39 6.54
N ALA A 90 9.30 6.22 6.79
CA ALA A 90 10.75 6.14 6.97
C ALA A 90 11.53 6.53 5.69
N LEU A 91 10.97 6.28 4.51
CA LEU A 91 11.56 6.69 3.22
C LEU A 91 11.29 8.17 2.91
N VAL A 92 10.06 8.63 3.14
CA VAL A 92 9.62 10.00 2.84
C VAL A 92 8.94 10.60 4.07
N PRO A 93 9.71 11.12 5.06
CA PRO A 93 9.16 11.64 6.31
C PRO A 93 8.19 12.82 6.12
N SER A 94 8.32 13.55 5.01
CA SER A 94 7.43 14.66 4.66
C SER A 94 6.10 14.24 4.05
N ALA A 95 5.88 12.94 3.80
CA ALA A 95 4.62 12.42 3.28
C ALA A 95 3.45 12.75 4.22
N LYS A 96 2.30 13.00 3.64
CA LYS A 96 1.06 13.19 4.41
C LYS A 96 0.30 11.87 4.50
N VAL A 97 -0.43 11.67 5.58
CA VAL A 97 -1.22 10.45 5.79
C VAL A 97 -2.70 10.81 5.72
N GLY A 98 -3.43 10.14 4.85
CA GLY A 98 -4.89 10.09 4.85
C GLY A 98 -5.36 8.74 5.39
N HIS A 99 -6.65 8.57 5.60
CA HIS A 99 -7.20 7.30 6.06
C HIS A 99 -8.52 7.02 5.34
N ILE A 100 -8.73 5.76 4.95
CA ILE A 100 -10.02 5.28 4.44
C ILE A 100 -10.44 4.08 5.27
N GLY A 101 -11.63 4.20 5.88
CA GLY A 101 -12.29 3.12 6.59
C GLY A 101 -13.48 2.60 5.81
N LEU A 102 -13.49 1.29 5.56
CA LEU A 102 -14.55 0.59 4.86
C LEU A 102 -15.11 -0.51 5.75
N TYR A 103 -16.42 -0.71 5.72
CA TYR A 103 -17.07 -1.90 6.25
C TYR A 103 -17.89 -2.57 5.15
N ARG A 104 -18.15 -3.84 5.30
CA ARG A 104 -19.08 -4.54 4.43
C ARG A 104 -20.45 -4.57 5.08
N ASP A 105 -21.47 -4.17 4.34
CA ASP A 105 -22.85 -4.35 4.77
C ASP A 105 -23.15 -5.85 4.98
N GLU A 106 -23.73 -6.22 6.11
CA GLU A 106 -23.97 -7.61 6.47
C GLU A 106 -25.00 -8.28 5.56
N THR A 107 -25.88 -7.50 4.93
CA THR A 107 -26.98 -7.98 4.10
C THR A 107 -26.63 -8.00 2.61
N THR A 108 -26.05 -6.88 2.12
CA THR A 108 -25.73 -6.72 0.69
C THR A 108 -24.31 -7.17 0.35
N HIS A 109 -23.43 -7.30 1.37
CA HIS A 109 -22.00 -7.52 1.23
C HIS A 109 -21.27 -6.43 0.41
N GLU A 110 -21.93 -5.31 0.17
CA GLU A 110 -21.32 -4.16 -0.49
C GLU A 110 -20.41 -3.41 0.48
N PRO A 111 -19.23 -2.94 0.03
CA PRO A 111 -18.36 -2.12 0.85
C PRO A 111 -18.93 -0.70 0.96
N HIS A 112 -18.96 -0.17 2.18
CA HIS A 112 -19.39 1.19 2.48
C HIS A 112 -18.30 1.95 3.21
N GLU A 113 -18.15 3.23 2.85
CA GLU A 113 -17.26 4.15 3.55
C GLU A 113 -17.89 4.56 4.90
N TYR A 114 -17.17 4.36 6.00
CA TYR A 114 -17.51 4.96 7.28
C TYR A 114 -16.56 6.10 7.67
N TYR A 115 -15.40 6.20 7.01
CA TYR A 115 -14.43 7.25 7.26
C TYR A 115 -13.52 7.46 6.04
N CYS A 116 -13.41 8.71 5.59
CA CYS A 116 -12.44 9.09 4.59
C CYS A 116 -11.94 10.51 4.86
N LYS A 117 -10.66 10.62 5.19
CA LYS A 117 -9.99 11.92 5.34
C LYS A 117 -8.68 11.90 4.59
N LEU A 118 -8.59 12.70 3.55
CA LEU A 118 -7.43 12.81 2.67
C LEU A 118 -6.69 14.14 2.88
N PRO A 119 -5.36 14.16 2.68
CA PRO A 119 -4.57 15.39 2.74
C PRO A 119 -4.94 16.35 1.59
N THR A 120 -5.10 17.62 1.89
CA THR A 120 -5.37 18.66 0.89
C THR A 120 -4.06 19.39 0.52
N PRO A 121 -3.82 19.69 -0.75
CA PRO A 121 -4.52 19.22 -1.96
C PRO A 121 -4.11 17.79 -2.34
N ILE A 122 -5.07 16.89 -2.53
CA ILE A 122 -4.78 15.48 -2.85
C ILE A 122 -4.44 15.29 -4.34
N GLU A 123 -5.02 16.12 -5.21
CA GLU A 123 -4.85 16.10 -6.66
C GLU A 123 -3.41 16.41 -7.15
N LEU A 124 -2.59 17.01 -6.28
CA LEU A 124 -1.19 17.36 -6.55
C LEU A 124 -0.18 16.36 -5.96
N ARG A 125 -0.66 15.24 -5.41
CA ARG A 125 0.19 14.25 -4.75
C ARG A 125 0.25 12.94 -5.51
N THR A 126 1.38 12.24 -5.43
CA THR A 126 1.42 10.80 -5.65
C THR A 126 0.77 10.13 -4.45
N ILE A 127 -0.21 9.28 -4.68
CA ILE A 127 -1.00 8.65 -3.62
C ILE A 127 -0.63 7.18 -3.56
N VAL A 128 -0.14 6.72 -2.42
CA VAL A 128 0.13 5.30 -2.16
C VAL A 128 -0.97 4.75 -1.26
N VAL A 129 -1.82 3.95 -1.83
CA VAL A 129 -2.85 3.21 -1.09
C VAL A 129 -2.22 1.91 -0.58
N THR A 130 -2.37 1.62 0.71
CA THR A 130 -1.77 0.43 1.32
C THR A 130 -2.81 -0.49 1.93
N ASP A 131 -2.68 -1.79 1.61
CA ASP A 131 -3.40 -2.89 2.25
C ASP A 131 -2.50 -4.13 2.19
N PRO A 132 -2.15 -4.79 3.30
CA PRO A 132 -1.28 -5.98 3.27
C PRO A 132 -1.79 -7.11 2.37
N MET A 133 -3.10 -7.21 2.18
CA MET A 133 -3.72 -8.33 1.49
C MET A 133 -4.70 -7.88 0.41
N LEU A 134 -4.40 -8.18 -0.86
CA LEU A 134 -5.34 -8.01 -1.97
C LEU A 134 -6.02 -9.35 -2.26
N ALA A 135 -7.08 -9.67 -1.49
CA ALA A 135 -7.81 -10.93 -1.60
C ALA A 135 -8.86 -10.88 -2.74
N THR A 136 -10.07 -10.41 -2.48
CA THR A 136 -11.14 -10.30 -3.50
C THR A 136 -11.05 -9.02 -4.34
N GLY A 137 -10.27 -8.04 -3.89
CA GLY A 137 -10.11 -6.74 -4.55
C GLY A 137 -11.23 -5.72 -4.26
N GLY A 138 -12.32 -6.12 -3.59
CA GLY A 138 -13.45 -5.22 -3.34
C GLY A 138 -13.06 -3.95 -2.59
N SER A 139 -12.42 -4.07 -1.42
CA SER A 139 -12.01 -2.92 -0.60
C SER A 139 -11.02 -2.01 -1.33
N ALA A 140 -10.10 -2.59 -2.12
CA ALA A 140 -9.13 -1.82 -2.89
C ALA A 140 -9.81 -0.99 -3.99
N VAL A 141 -10.77 -1.58 -4.72
CA VAL A 141 -11.54 -0.89 -5.77
C VAL A 141 -12.31 0.28 -5.16
N GLU A 142 -13.11 0.05 -4.14
CA GLU A 142 -13.89 1.09 -3.46
C GLU A 142 -13.03 2.21 -2.87
N ALA A 143 -11.92 1.87 -2.21
CA ALA A 143 -11.01 2.88 -1.67
C ALA A 143 -10.47 3.79 -2.78
N ILE A 144 -10.12 3.23 -3.93
CA ILE A 144 -9.62 4.00 -5.08
C ILE A 144 -10.73 4.84 -5.70
N ASP A 145 -11.96 4.32 -5.78
CA ASP A 145 -13.14 5.11 -6.23
C ASP A 145 -13.33 6.34 -5.34
N PHE A 146 -13.29 6.18 -4.02
CA PHE A 146 -13.42 7.31 -3.08
C PHE A 146 -12.27 8.32 -3.19
N ILE A 147 -11.05 7.87 -3.44
CA ILE A 147 -9.90 8.75 -3.68
C ILE A 147 -10.09 9.54 -4.97
N LYS A 148 -10.49 8.88 -6.06
CA LYS A 148 -10.75 9.50 -7.37
C LYS A 148 -11.91 10.49 -7.30
N ALA A 149 -12.99 10.15 -6.63
CA ALA A 149 -14.13 11.05 -6.40
C ALA A 149 -13.74 12.35 -5.67
N ARG A 150 -12.64 12.31 -4.88
CA ARG A 150 -12.09 13.47 -4.16
C ARG A 150 -10.93 14.15 -4.89
N GLY A 151 -10.72 13.80 -6.17
CA GLY A 151 -9.74 14.46 -7.05
C GLY A 151 -8.37 13.79 -7.09
N GLY A 152 -8.15 12.65 -6.42
CA GLY A 152 -6.91 11.88 -6.52
C GLY A 152 -6.68 11.34 -7.92
N LYS A 153 -5.47 11.51 -8.48
CA LYS A 153 -5.16 11.18 -9.89
C LYS A 153 -4.01 10.20 -10.03
N ASN A 154 -2.87 10.49 -9.41
CA ASN A 154 -1.67 9.65 -9.49
C ASN A 154 -1.70 8.64 -8.33
N ILE A 155 -2.29 7.47 -8.59
CA ILE A 155 -2.54 6.45 -7.56
C ILE A 155 -1.70 5.22 -7.81
N LYS A 156 -1.04 4.77 -6.75
CA LYS A 156 -0.33 3.50 -6.64
C LYS A 156 -0.96 2.67 -5.53
N PHE A 157 -1.16 1.40 -5.78
CA PHE A 157 -1.66 0.46 -4.78
C PHE A 157 -0.54 -0.50 -4.38
N MET A 158 -0.35 -0.73 -3.09
CA MET A 158 0.66 -1.64 -2.56
C MET A 158 0.04 -2.72 -1.69
N ALA A 159 0.32 -4.00 -2.01
CA ALA A 159 -0.07 -5.13 -1.17
C ALA A 159 1.10 -6.10 -0.96
N ILE A 160 1.26 -6.61 0.25
CA ILE A 160 2.32 -7.57 0.57
C ILE A 160 2.06 -8.89 -0.15
N ILE A 161 0.82 -9.39 -0.08
CA ILE A 161 0.39 -10.56 -0.85
C ILE A 161 -0.92 -10.29 -1.59
N ALA A 162 -1.11 -10.96 -2.71
CA ALA A 162 -2.34 -10.88 -3.49
C ALA A 162 -2.80 -12.25 -3.97
N ALA A 163 -4.12 -12.38 -4.18
CA ALA A 163 -4.70 -13.46 -4.98
C ALA A 163 -4.87 -13.00 -6.44
N PRO A 164 -4.79 -13.92 -7.42
CA PRO A 164 -5.02 -13.61 -8.83
C PRO A 164 -6.38 -12.96 -9.09
N GLU A 165 -7.41 -13.37 -8.34
CA GLU A 165 -8.78 -12.86 -8.42
C GLU A 165 -8.84 -11.38 -8.05
N GLY A 166 -8.18 -11.00 -6.94
CA GLY A 166 -8.13 -9.61 -6.48
C GLY A 166 -7.34 -8.71 -7.41
N LEU A 167 -6.20 -9.19 -7.90
CA LEU A 167 -5.39 -8.49 -8.90
C LEU A 167 -6.17 -8.21 -10.18
N LYS A 168 -6.87 -9.23 -10.69
CA LYS A 168 -7.69 -9.11 -11.89
C LYS A 168 -8.78 -8.06 -11.69
N ARG A 169 -9.55 -8.16 -10.60
CA ARG A 169 -10.64 -7.23 -10.28
C ARG A 169 -10.15 -5.79 -10.16
N LEU A 170 -9.06 -5.56 -9.44
CA LEU A 170 -8.52 -4.23 -9.25
C LEU A 170 -7.99 -3.64 -10.56
N HIS A 171 -7.27 -4.43 -11.37
CA HIS A 171 -6.74 -4.00 -12.65
C HIS A 171 -7.84 -3.69 -13.68
N GLU A 172 -8.93 -4.47 -13.69
CA GLU A 172 -10.08 -4.24 -14.59
C GLU A 172 -10.86 -2.98 -14.19
N ALA A 173 -11.06 -2.74 -12.90
CA ALA A 173 -11.77 -1.55 -12.40
C ALA A 173 -10.92 -0.27 -12.56
N HIS A 174 -9.63 -0.34 -12.34
CA HIS A 174 -8.72 0.79 -12.34
C HIS A 174 -7.45 0.52 -13.17
N PRO A 175 -7.56 0.46 -14.53
CA PRO A 175 -6.43 0.15 -15.39
C PRO A 175 -5.34 1.24 -15.42
N ASP A 176 -5.64 2.42 -14.90
CA ASP A 176 -4.73 3.56 -14.74
C ASP A 176 -3.91 3.52 -13.43
N VAL A 177 -4.27 2.66 -12.49
CA VAL A 177 -3.56 2.52 -11.20
C VAL A 177 -2.38 1.59 -11.35
N GLN A 178 -1.24 2.00 -10.82
CA GLN A 178 -0.05 1.14 -10.71
C GLN A 178 -0.18 0.25 -9.48
N ILE A 179 -0.05 -1.06 -9.66
CA ILE A 179 -0.22 -2.06 -8.59
C ILE A 179 1.13 -2.70 -8.31
N TYR A 180 1.58 -2.63 -7.06
CA TYR A 180 2.81 -3.25 -6.57
C TYR A 180 2.47 -4.34 -5.56
N VAL A 181 2.96 -5.55 -5.81
CA VAL A 181 2.68 -6.72 -4.98
C VAL A 181 3.98 -7.42 -4.61
N GLY A 182 4.15 -7.75 -3.33
CA GLY A 182 5.30 -8.50 -2.88
C GLY A 182 5.27 -9.95 -3.36
N HIS A 183 4.11 -10.60 -3.32
CA HIS A 183 3.93 -11.97 -3.81
C HIS A 183 2.50 -12.24 -4.26
N VAL A 184 2.34 -12.97 -5.36
CA VAL A 184 1.03 -13.45 -5.82
C VAL A 184 0.86 -14.91 -5.40
N ASP A 185 -0.14 -15.17 -4.58
CA ASP A 185 -0.47 -16.49 -4.08
C ASP A 185 -1.36 -17.26 -5.08
N ARG A 186 -1.63 -18.55 -4.76
CA ARG A 186 -2.26 -19.47 -5.72
C ARG A 186 -3.72 -19.12 -6.04
N CYS A 187 -4.54 -18.83 -5.02
CA CYS A 187 -5.99 -18.62 -5.15
C CYS A 187 -6.61 -18.12 -3.85
N LEU A 188 -7.91 -17.88 -3.88
CA LEU A 188 -8.76 -17.75 -2.69
C LEU A 188 -9.37 -19.12 -2.32
N ASN A 189 -9.61 -19.35 -1.02
CA ASN A 189 -10.45 -20.45 -0.57
C ASN A 189 -11.95 -20.05 -0.52
N GLU A 190 -12.81 -20.98 -0.11
CA GLU A 190 -14.27 -20.77 0.00
C GLU A 190 -14.68 -19.62 0.92
N ASN A 191 -13.83 -19.27 1.91
CA ASN A 191 -14.04 -18.17 2.84
C ASN A 191 -13.32 -16.87 2.40
N ALA A 192 -12.89 -16.80 1.13
CA ALA A 192 -12.18 -15.67 0.55
C ALA A 192 -10.81 -15.34 1.19
N TYR A 193 -10.19 -16.30 1.87
CA TYR A 193 -8.80 -16.17 2.34
C TYR A 193 -7.83 -16.53 1.23
N ILE A 194 -6.73 -15.78 1.16
CA ILE A 194 -5.61 -16.05 0.26
C ILE A 194 -4.92 -17.38 0.66
N CYS A 195 -4.62 -18.24 -0.31
CA CYS A 195 -3.96 -19.53 -0.12
C CYS A 195 -2.64 -19.63 -0.89
N PRO A 196 -1.49 -19.92 -0.20
CA PRO A 196 -1.32 -20.27 1.20
C PRO A 196 -1.53 -19.12 2.18
N GLY A 197 -1.39 -17.86 1.75
CA GLY A 197 -1.68 -16.69 2.55
C GLY A 197 -0.77 -16.47 3.76
N LEU A 198 -1.24 -15.66 4.68
CA LEU A 198 -0.59 -15.36 5.96
C LEU A 198 -1.61 -15.20 7.12
N GLY A 199 -2.86 -15.66 6.93
CA GLY A 199 -3.96 -15.49 7.87
C GLY A 199 -4.62 -14.12 7.73
N ASP A 200 -5.26 -13.63 8.78
CA ASP A 200 -5.79 -12.27 8.85
C ASP A 200 -4.68 -11.29 9.27
N ALA A 201 -4.28 -10.41 8.35
CA ALA A 201 -3.20 -9.46 8.61
C ALA A 201 -3.59 -8.44 9.68
N GLY A 202 -4.84 -7.99 9.72
CA GLY A 202 -5.32 -7.04 10.73
C GLY A 202 -5.20 -7.62 12.14
N ASP A 203 -5.72 -8.82 12.33
CA ASP A 203 -5.64 -9.50 13.62
C ASP A 203 -4.19 -9.78 14.04
N ARG A 204 -3.33 -10.19 13.10
CA ARG A 204 -1.92 -10.44 13.38
C ARG A 204 -1.13 -9.17 13.69
N ILE A 205 -1.42 -8.04 13.00
CA ILE A 205 -0.80 -6.74 13.27
C ILE A 205 -1.22 -6.19 14.63
N PHE A 206 -2.51 -6.32 14.99
CA PHE A 206 -3.07 -5.66 16.18
C PHE A 206 -3.23 -6.59 17.38
N GLY A 207 -3.07 -7.88 17.20
CA GLY A 207 -3.21 -8.87 18.28
C GLY A 207 -4.66 -8.99 18.77
N THR A 208 -5.63 -8.95 17.84
CA THR A 208 -7.07 -8.95 18.16
C THR A 208 -7.70 -10.35 18.19
N LYS A 209 -6.91 -11.41 18.04
CA LYS A 209 -7.28 -12.81 18.24
C LYS A 209 -6.27 -13.52 19.10
#